data_a0667ab139d5314a734d298c7127ec98
#
_entry.id   a0667ab139d5314a734d298c7127ec98
#
_cell.length_a   1.000
_cell.length_b   1.000
_cell.length_c   1.000
_cell.angle_alpha   90.00
_cell.angle_beta   90.00
_cell.angle_gamma   90.00
#
_symmetry.space_group_name_H-M   'P 1'
#
loop_
_entity.id
_entity.type
_entity.pdbx_description
1 polymer ?
#
loop_
_entity_poly.entity_id
_entity_poly.type
_entity_poly.pdbx_seq_one_letter_code
_entity_poly.pdbx_strand_id
1 'polypeptide(L)'
;MEVFLIKALQLILSISILVVLHEGGHFFFAKVFGIRVHRFSLFFDFWKGGKKKALKLGRWGKTDFVIGWLPFGGYVEIAGMVDESSNADAVAKEEANIPAHELFKNKPAWQRLLVMVGGVLVNFLVALFIYAMLLWVNGEQRIPLKGITHGMSFNTEAKKLGFQDGDLITGVDEKTYTYLDHVAMLLDLGDAHTVHVLRNGKNVDINIDGQFDLLKALKQQPPFVALTLPSIVDSVLAESPAKAAGLQKGDTIIAMNGREVSTWNEIDNLLYPIQDQIAAAEGKPVDAKLLQTTLVVKHAVQDTTKTLAATADTLRFSLNTEGKMGVTKHNIFADYPTETIHYSFIESIPAGISHGLSVLKGYVSDLRYLFSADGVKSVGSFGAIGSLFPSAWNWTAFWNLTAFISLMLAFMNFLPIPMLDGGYIFITLIEMITRRRLSDKWIERVNTVGFYFVLGLMALGIFNDVVRFIF
;
A
#
# COMPACT_ATOMS: atom_id res chain seq x y z
N MET A 1 -4.67 22.97 9.06
CA MET A 1 -5.24 22.29 10.25
C MET A 1 -6.44 21.43 9.89
N GLU A 2 -7.40 21.92 9.12
CA GLU A 2 -8.61 21.20 8.72
C GLU A 2 -8.30 19.88 7.99
N VAL A 3 -7.44 19.89 6.95
CA VAL A 3 -7.02 18.68 6.21
C VAL A 3 -6.40 17.63 7.13
N PHE A 4 -5.56 18.06 8.08
CA PHE A 4 -4.97 17.13 9.05
C PHE A 4 -6.04 16.49 9.94
N LEU A 5 -7.00 17.25 10.43
CA LEU A 5 -8.09 16.74 11.26
C LEU A 5 -8.98 15.74 10.48
N ILE A 6 -9.30 16.05 9.22
CA ILE A 6 -10.08 15.14 8.36
C ILE A 6 -9.35 13.81 8.16
N LYS A 7 -8.05 13.83 7.83
CA LYS A 7 -7.24 12.63 7.66
C LYS A 7 -7.10 11.84 8.95
N ALA A 8 -6.83 12.50 10.07
CA ALA A 8 -6.72 11.88 11.38
C ALA A 8 -8.04 11.22 11.82
N LEU A 9 -9.18 11.88 11.58
CA LEU A 9 -10.48 11.32 11.90
C LEU A 9 -10.80 10.08 11.07
N GLN A 10 -10.50 10.10 9.76
CA GLN A 10 -10.65 8.93 8.87
C GLN A 10 -9.78 7.77 9.34
N LEU A 11 -8.51 8.02 9.67
CA LEU A 11 -7.59 7.00 10.18
C LEU A 11 -8.10 6.37 11.47
N ILE A 12 -8.48 7.20 12.46
CA ILE A 12 -8.99 6.73 13.76
C ILE A 12 -10.27 5.91 13.56
N LEU A 13 -11.19 6.37 12.73
CA LEU A 13 -12.44 5.65 12.45
C LEU A 13 -12.17 4.30 11.78
N SER A 14 -11.31 4.28 10.76
CA SER A 14 -10.90 3.05 10.06
C SER A 14 -10.29 2.03 11.03
N ILE A 15 -9.26 2.46 11.80
CA ILE A 15 -8.60 1.58 12.78
C ILE A 15 -9.60 1.11 13.84
N SER A 16 -10.48 1.99 14.33
CA SER A 16 -11.49 1.61 15.34
C SER A 16 -12.41 0.49 14.86
N ILE A 17 -12.92 0.61 13.61
CA ILE A 17 -13.76 -0.43 13.00
C ILE A 17 -12.98 -1.74 12.89
N LEU A 18 -11.76 -1.70 12.37
CA LEU A 18 -10.95 -2.89 12.13
C LEU A 18 -10.53 -3.58 13.43
N VAL A 19 -10.17 -2.81 14.45
CA VAL A 19 -9.81 -3.35 15.77
C VAL A 19 -11.02 -4.02 16.44
N VAL A 20 -12.19 -3.37 16.43
CA VAL A 20 -13.43 -3.99 17.01
C VAL A 20 -13.75 -5.30 16.32
N LEU A 21 -13.63 -5.36 15.00
CA LEU A 21 -13.90 -6.57 14.22
C LEU A 21 -12.85 -7.65 14.46
N HIS A 22 -11.59 -7.29 14.52
CA HIS A 22 -10.46 -8.18 14.83
C HIS A 22 -10.62 -8.81 16.20
N GLU A 23 -10.76 -7.98 17.24
CA GLU A 23 -11.00 -8.44 18.62
C GLU A 23 -12.31 -9.23 18.74
N GLY A 24 -13.31 -8.85 17.94
CA GLY A 24 -14.56 -9.57 17.78
C GLY A 24 -14.38 -11.00 17.30
N GLY A 25 -13.40 -11.25 16.43
CA GLY A 25 -13.02 -12.58 15.95
C GLY A 25 -12.49 -13.48 17.08
N HIS A 26 -11.55 -12.99 17.88
CA HIS A 26 -11.04 -13.68 19.06
C HIS A 26 -12.15 -13.95 20.10
N PHE A 27 -12.93 -12.91 20.37
CA PHE A 27 -14.05 -12.98 21.29
C PHE A 27 -15.09 -14.03 20.88
N PHE A 28 -15.46 -14.06 19.60
CA PHE A 28 -16.42 -15.00 19.05
C PHE A 28 -15.99 -16.44 19.30
N PHE A 29 -14.79 -16.83 18.88
CA PHE A 29 -14.30 -18.19 19.08
C PHE A 29 -14.06 -18.51 20.55
N ALA A 30 -13.61 -17.57 21.38
CA ALA A 30 -13.49 -17.77 22.83
C ALA A 30 -14.85 -18.12 23.44
N LYS A 31 -15.92 -17.42 23.05
CA LYS A 31 -17.29 -17.72 23.53
C LYS A 31 -17.83 -19.03 23.00
N VAL A 32 -17.61 -19.36 21.73
CA VAL A 32 -18.04 -20.64 21.12
C VAL A 32 -17.42 -21.83 21.91
N PHE A 33 -16.16 -21.70 22.32
CA PHE A 33 -15.47 -22.76 23.07
C PHE A 33 -15.65 -22.66 24.59
N GLY A 34 -16.49 -21.75 25.07
CA GLY A 34 -16.75 -21.59 26.52
C GLY A 34 -15.52 -21.13 27.30
N ILE A 35 -14.65 -20.34 26.69
CA ILE A 35 -13.51 -19.69 27.34
C ILE A 35 -14.00 -18.40 28.00
N ARG A 36 -13.54 -18.14 29.22
CA ARG A 36 -13.86 -16.90 29.90
C ARG A 36 -13.12 -15.74 29.28
N VAL A 37 -13.87 -14.67 28.98
CA VAL A 37 -13.34 -13.39 28.59
C VAL A 37 -13.69 -12.37 29.66
N HIS A 38 -12.68 -11.72 30.24
CA HIS A 38 -12.87 -10.74 31.31
C HIS A 38 -13.27 -9.39 30.77
N ARG A 39 -12.57 -8.97 29.70
CA ARG A 39 -12.74 -7.63 29.14
C ARG A 39 -12.65 -7.65 27.61
N PHE A 40 -13.47 -6.84 26.99
CA PHE A 40 -13.39 -6.44 25.60
C PHE A 40 -13.15 -4.93 25.56
N SER A 41 -11.99 -4.49 25.16
CA SER A 41 -11.61 -3.08 25.15
C SER A 41 -11.39 -2.57 23.73
N LEU A 42 -12.20 -1.60 23.32
CA LEU A 42 -11.84 -0.74 22.22
C LEU A 42 -10.85 0.30 22.77
N PHE A 43 -9.69 0.41 22.19
CA PHE A 43 -8.56 1.22 22.61
C PHE A 43 -7.87 0.74 23.89
N PHE A 44 -6.60 1.08 24.02
CA PHE A 44 -5.84 0.76 25.21
C PHE A 44 -6.19 1.68 26.36
N ASP A 45 -6.23 1.11 27.58
CA ASP A 45 -6.61 1.80 28.81
C ASP A 45 -5.49 1.88 29.86
N PHE A 46 -4.23 1.77 29.43
CA PHE A 46 -3.08 1.85 30.32
C PHE A 46 -2.95 3.24 30.93
N TRP A 47 -2.63 3.29 32.23
CA TRP A 47 -2.39 4.53 32.96
C TRP A 47 -1.19 4.40 33.88
N LYS A 48 -0.47 5.52 34.09
CA LYS A 48 0.65 5.61 35.03
C LYS A 48 0.16 5.28 36.46
N GLY A 49 0.71 4.18 37.05
CA GLY A 49 0.29 3.69 38.38
C GLY A 49 -0.60 2.43 38.33
N GLY A 50 -0.71 1.75 37.21
CA GLY A 50 -1.39 0.42 37.13
C GLY A 50 -2.93 0.46 37.20
N LYS A 51 -3.53 1.65 37.27
CA LYS A 51 -5.01 1.78 37.25
C LYS A 51 -5.50 1.90 35.83
N LYS A 52 -6.33 0.96 35.39
CA LYS A 52 -6.98 0.99 34.09
C LYS A 52 -8.02 2.13 34.07
N LYS A 53 -7.84 3.13 33.18
CA LYS A 53 -8.83 4.19 32.95
C LYS A 53 -9.58 3.91 31.67
N ALA A 54 -10.83 3.49 31.77
CA ALA A 54 -11.68 3.20 30.64
C ALA A 54 -13.11 3.62 30.91
N LEU A 55 -13.82 4.05 29.87
CA LEU A 55 -15.25 4.27 29.92
C LEU A 55 -15.95 2.91 29.83
N LYS A 56 -16.67 2.52 30.89
CA LYS A 56 -17.44 1.28 30.92
C LYS A 56 -18.72 1.46 30.14
N LEU A 57 -18.91 0.68 29.07
CA LEU A 57 -20.12 0.67 28.26
C LEU A 57 -21.20 -0.25 28.85
N GLY A 58 -20.77 -1.35 29.45
CA GLY A 58 -21.69 -2.34 30.03
C GLY A 58 -21.00 -3.66 30.32
N ARG A 59 -21.82 -4.64 30.75
CA ARG A 59 -21.38 -6.02 31.02
C ARG A 59 -22.32 -7.01 30.35
N TRP A 60 -21.75 -7.95 29.61
CA TRP A 60 -22.50 -9.04 28.99
C TRP A 60 -21.97 -10.38 29.52
N GLY A 61 -22.79 -11.04 30.33
CA GLY A 61 -22.37 -12.25 31.07
C GLY A 61 -21.19 -11.98 32.00
N LYS A 62 -20.04 -12.61 31.70
CA LYS A 62 -18.80 -12.47 32.49
C LYS A 62 -17.81 -11.48 31.89
N THR A 63 -18.18 -10.74 30.81
CA THR A 63 -17.31 -9.85 30.07
C THR A 63 -17.68 -8.39 30.27
N ASP A 64 -16.74 -7.54 30.63
CA ASP A 64 -16.88 -6.09 30.70
C ASP A 64 -16.50 -5.48 29.35
N PHE A 65 -17.38 -4.66 28.74
CA PHE A 65 -17.14 -3.89 27.54
C PHE A 65 -16.72 -2.47 27.91
N VAL A 66 -15.58 -2.04 27.39
CA VAL A 66 -14.99 -0.74 27.76
C VAL A 66 -14.39 -0.02 26.56
N ILE A 67 -14.28 1.30 26.66
CA ILE A 67 -13.51 2.14 25.73
C ILE A 67 -12.33 2.72 26.50
N GLY A 68 -11.12 2.42 26.06
CA GLY A 68 -9.89 3.04 26.54
C GLY A 68 -9.72 4.46 25.99
N TRP A 69 -8.65 5.12 26.40
CA TRP A 69 -8.37 6.50 26.01
C TRP A 69 -7.33 6.63 24.88
N LEU A 70 -6.57 5.55 24.59
CA LEU A 70 -5.48 5.57 23.62
C LEU A 70 -5.90 4.88 22.31
N PRO A 71 -6.19 5.62 21.21
CA PRO A 71 -6.85 5.10 20.01
C PRO A 71 -5.88 4.37 19.04
N PHE A 72 -4.93 3.58 19.56
CA PHE A 72 -3.93 2.86 18.76
C PHE A 72 -4.04 1.33 18.85
N GLY A 73 -5.22 0.82 19.13
CA GLY A 73 -5.46 -0.61 19.22
C GLY A 73 -6.57 -0.95 20.21
N GLY A 74 -6.80 -2.22 20.45
CA GLY A 74 -7.73 -2.75 21.41
C GLY A 74 -7.21 -4.06 21.95
N TYR A 75 -7.98 -4.74 22.81
CA TYR A 75 -7.64 -6.06 23.27
C TYR A 75 -8.84 -6.82 23.83
N VAL A 76 -8.75 -8.13 23.77
CA VAL A 76 -9.66 -9.06 24.45
C VAL A 76 -8.89 -9.81 25.53
N GLU A 77 -9.24 -9.58 26.81
CA GLU A 77 -8.61 -10.23 27.95
C GLU A 77 -9.19 -11.64 28.16
N ILE A 78 -8.47 -12.64 27.65
CA ILE A 78 -8.89 -14.06 27.68
C ILE A 78 -8.26 -14.76 28.87
N ALA A 79 -9.08 -15.41 29.69
CA ALA A 79 -8.61 -16.11 30.87
C ALA A 79 -7.66 -17.27 30.52
N GLY A 80 -6.51 -17.31 31.22
CA GLY A 80 -5.50 -18.34 31.01
C GLY A 80 -4.63 -18.15 29.75
N MET A 81 -4.60 -16.95 29.19
CA MET A 81 -3.70 -16.52 28.14
C MET A 81 -2.70 -15.53 28.76
N VAL A 82 -1.42 -15.72 28.49
CA VAL A 82 -0.37 -14.74 28.80
C VAL A 82 -0.34 -13.73 27.67
N ASP A 83 -0.93 -12.56 27.86
CA ASP A 83 -0.94 -11.47 26.91
C ASP A 83 0.12 -10.39 27.24
N GLU A 84 0.15 -9.34 26.41
CA GLU A 84 1.09 -8.22 26.53
C GLU A 84 0.97 -7.42 27.83
N SER A 85 -0.18 -7.53 28.51
CA SER A 85 -0.53 -6.73 29.68
C SER A 85 -0.35 -7.50 31.00
N SER A 86 -0.13 -8.82 30.95
CA SER A 86 -0.09 -9.71 32.09
C SER A 86 1.25 -10.45 32.21
N ASN A 87 1.77 -10.56 33.45
CA ASN A 87 2.88 -11.46 33.72
C ASN A 87 2.34 -12.83 34.19
N ALA A 88 3.14 -13.88 34.01
CA ALA A 88 2.75 -15.25 34.34
C ALA A 88 2.28 -15.42 35.81
N ASP A 89 2.85 -14.68 36.77
CA ASP A 89 2.48 -14.76 38.19
C ASP A 89 1.13 -14.10 38.48
N ALA A 90 0.79 -13.01 37.76
CA ALA A 90 -0.51 -12.35 37.88
C ALA A 90 -1.61 -13.24 37.30
N VAL A 91 -1.36 -13.82 36.13
CA VAL A 91 -2.27 -14.79 35.48
C VAL A 91 -2.52 -15.98 36.36
N ALA A 92 -1.47 -16.57 36.98
CA ALA A 92 -1.60 -17.73 37.87
C ALA A 92 -2.49 -17.44 39.11
N LYS A 93 -2.40 -16.23 39.67
CA LYS A 93 -3.26 -15.84 40.82
C LYS A 93 -4.71 -15.65 40.41
N GLU A 94 -4.98 -15.11 39.24
CA GLU A 94 -6.34 -14.92 38.74
C GLU A 94 -6.99 -16.25 38.35
N GLU A 95 -6.24 -17.18 37.79
CA GLU A 95 -6.68 -18.51 37.40
C GLU A 95 -7.16 -19.37 38.56
N ALA A 96 -6.65 -19.17 39.78
CA ALA A 96 -7.02 -19.96 40.95
C ALA A 96 -8.54 -19.92 41.27
N ASN A 97 -9.23 -18.89 40.81
CA ASN A 97 -10.67 -18.68 41.00
C ASN A 97 -11.53 -18.99 39.77
N ILE A 98 -10.93 -19.54 38.70
CA ILE A 98 -11.64 -19.80 37.45
C ILE A 98 -11.73 -21.31 37.21
N PRO A 99 -12.91 -21.85 36.84
CA PRO A 99 -13.04 -23.26 36.49
C PRO A 99 -12.05 -23.62 35.36
N ALA A 100 -11.33 -24.73 35.51
CA ALA A 100 -10.29 -25.18 34.61
C ALA A 100 -10.76 -25.30 33.16
N HIS A 101 -12.02 -25.62 32.92
CA HIS A 101 -12.60 -25.73 31.59
C HIS A 101 -12.89 -24.37 30.91
N GLU A 102 -12.87 -23.26 31.63
CA GLU A 102 -13.02 -21.91 31.11
C GLU A 102 -11.67 -21.25 30.76
N LEU A 103 -10.55 -21.89 31.07
CA LEU A 103 -9.20 -21.37 30.80
C LEU A 103 -8.73 -21.72 29.37
N PHE A 104 -8.22 -20.73 28.64
CA PHE A 104 -7.67 -20.89 27.30
C PHE A 104 -6.59 -21.99 27.25
N LYS A 105 -5.65 -21.96 28.19
CA LYS A 105 -4.54 -22.92 28.24
C LYS A 105 -4.99 -24.37 28.38
N ASN A 106 -6.16 -24.63 28.91
CA ASN A 106 -6.68 -25.99 29.14
C ASN A 106 -7.51 -26.50 27.96
N LYS A 107 -7.70 -25.68 26.92
CA LYS A 107 -8.41 -26.10 25.71
C LYS A 107 -7.51 -26.93 24.79
N PRO A 108 -8.11 -27.85 24.00
CA PRO A 108 -7.39 -28.54 22.95
C PRO A 108 -6.70 -27.55 21.99
N ALA A 109 -5.54 -27.91 21.46
CA ALA A 109 -4.73 -27.02 20.64
C ALA A 109 -5.49 -26.46 19.42
N TRP A 110 -6.35 -27.25 18.76
CA TRP A 110 -7.16 -26.78 17.63
C TRP A 110 -8.16 -25.69 18.01
N GLN A 111 -8.74 -25.73 19.26
CA GLN A 111 -9.62 -24.65 19.73
C GLN A 111 -8.81 -23.38 20.01
N ARG A 112 -7.63 -23.50 20.61
CA ARG A 112 -6.72 -22.38 20.83
C ARG A 112 -6.28 -21.76 19.51
N LEU A 113 -5.97 -22.61 18.51
CA LEU A 113 -5.63 -22.15 17.16
C LEU A 113 -6.77 -21.33 16.56
N LEU A 114 -8.00 -21.82 16.61
CA LEU A 114 -9.15 -21.10 16.04
C LEU A 114 -9.44 -19.78 16.77
N VAL A 115 -9.20 -19.69 18.08
CA VAL A 115 -9.30 -18.42 18.80
C VAL A 115 -8.29 -17.42 18.24
N MET A 116 -7.02 -17.81 18.04
CA MET A 116 -5.98 -16.92 17.52
C MET A 116 -6.19 -16.56 16.04
N VAL A 117 -6.56 -17.51 15.23
CA VAL A 117 -6.89 -17.26 13.80
C VAL A 117 -8.12 -16.37 13.65
N GLY A 118 -9.00 -16.33 14.67
CA GLY A 118 -10.28 -15.63 14.61
C GLY A 118 -10.16 -14.15 14.24
N GLY A 119 -9.25 -13.42 14.87
CA GLY A 119 -9.01 -12.00 14.57
C GLY A 119 -8.51 -11.79 13.15
N VAL A 120 -7.49 -12.55 12.76
CA VAL A 120 -6.89 -12.51 11.41
C VAL A 120 -7.92 -12.84 10.33
N LEU A 121 -8.70 -13.91 10.55
CA LEU A 121 -9.73 -14.36 9.61
C LEU A 121 -10.81 -13.31 9.41
N VAL A 122 -11.27 -12.68 10.49
CA VAL A 122 -12.31 -11.64 10.39
C VAL A 122 -11.79 -10.44 9.62
N ASN A 123 -10.58 -9.95 9.88
CA ASN A 123 -10.01 -8.85 9.09
C ASN A 123 -9.88 -9.21 7.60
N PHE A 124 -9.44 -10.42 7.29
CA PHE A 124 -9.36 -10.89 5.92
C PHE A 124 -10.73 -10.91 5.23
N LEU A 125 -11.73 -11.52 5.87
CA LEU A 125 -13.10 -11.60 5.32
C LEU A 125 -13.76 -10.22 5.18
N VAL A 126 -13.55 -9.34 6.15
CA VAL A 126 -14.06 -7.95 6.11
C VAL A 126 -13.49 -7.19 4.94
N ALA A 127 -12.19 -7.31 4.67
CA ALA A 127 -11.59 -6.67 3.50
C ALA A 127 -12.20 -7.15 2.19
N LEU A 128 -12.35 -8.48 2.00
CA LEU A 128 -12.98 -9.05 0.82
C LEU A 128 -14.43 -8.60 0.68
N PHE A 129 -15.15 -8.54 1.79
CA PHE A 129 -16.53 -8.06 1.81
C PHE A 129 -16.62 -6.58 1.40
N ILE A 130 -15.73 -5.71 1.94
CA ILE A 130 -15.72 -4.29 1.57
C ILE A 130 -15.40 -4.13 0.08
N TYR A 131 -14.42 -4.85 -0.46
CA TYR A 131 -14.12 -4.79 -1.90
C TYR A 131 -15.30 -5.26 -2.75
N ALA A 132 -15.98 -6.34 -2.38
CA ALA A 132 -17.17 -6.79 -3.07
C ALA A 132 -18.29 -5.72 -3.04
N MET A 133 -18.52 -5.07 -1.89
CA MET A 133 -19.51 -4.00 -1.77
C MET A 133 -19.13 -2.78 -2.59
N LEU A 134 -17.87 -2.40 -2.63
CA LEU A 134 -17.40 -1.29 -3.46
C LEU A 134 -17.61 -1.56 -4.95
N LEU A 135 -17.32 -2.77 -5.41
CA LEU A 135 -17.55 -3.18 -6.81
C LEU A 135 -19.05 -3.24 -7.14
N TRP A 136 -19.87 -3.70 -6.22
CA TRP A 136 -21.33 -3.70 -6.40
C TRP A 136 -21.92 -2.30 -6.51
N VAL A 137 -21.50 -1.38 -5.63
CA VAL A 137 -22.08 -0.02 -5.55
C VAL A 137 -21.51 0.91 -6.62
N ASN A 138 -20.20 0.88 -6.85
CA ASN A 138 -19.51 1.83 -7.72
C ASN A 138 -19.16 1.24 -9.10
N GLY A 139 -19.22 -0.09 -9.26
CA GLY A 139 -18.62 -0.76 -10.40
C GLY A 139 -17.09 -0.70 -10.40
N GLU A 140 -16.49 -1.19 -11.44
CA GLU A 140 -15.05 -1.14 -11.70
C GLU A 140 -14.77 -0.29 -12.93
N GLN A 141 -14.01 0.79 -12.78
CA GLN A 141 -13.57 1.60 -13.89
C GLN A 141 -12.36 0.94 -14.56
N ARG A 142 -12.50 0.65 -15.84
CA ARG A 142 -11.43 0.09 -16.67
C ARG A 142 -11.24 0.93 -17.92
N ILE A 143 -10.00 1.00 -18.40
CA ILE A 143 -9.65 1.66 -19.66
C ILE A 143 -9.55 0.60 -20.74
N PRO A 144 -10.42 0.61 -21.76
CA PRO A 144 -10.29 -0.28 -22.89
C PRO A 144 -8.99 -0.05 -23.64
N LEU A 145 -8.25 -1.08 -24.00
CA LEU A 145 -7.00 -0.94 -24.77
C LEU A 145 -7.22 -0.20 -26.10
N LYS A 146 -8.35 -0.45 -26.74
CA LYS A 146 -8.74 0.25 -28.00
C LYS A 146 -8.84 1.78 -27.86
N GLY A 147 -8.99 2.28 -26.61
CA GLY A 147 -9.06 3.72 -26.30
C GLY A 147 -7.71 4.37 -26.08
N ILE A 148 -6.62 3.59 -25.99
CA ILE A 148 -5.28 4.12 -25.80
C ILE A 148 -4.71 4.60 -27.13
N THR A 149 -4.62 5.92 -27.32
CA THR A 149 -4.23 6.54 -28.60
C THR A 149 -2.72 6.77 -28.71
N HIS A 150 -2.01 6.90 -27.61
CA HIS A 150 -0.58 7.23 -27.63
C HIS A 150 0.34 6.00 -27.54
N GLY A 151 -0.21 4.80 -27.37
CA GLY A 151 0.57 3.57 -27.22
C GLY A 151 1.42 3.54 -25.94
N MET A 152 2.48 2.74 -25.98
CA MET A 152 3.42 2.57 -24.88
C MET A 152 4.83 2.97 -25.29
N SER A 153 5.64 3.38 -24.33
CA SER A 153 7.06 3.68 -24.47
C SER A 153 7.89 2.56 -23.87
N PHE A 154 8.99 2.25 -24.49
CA PHE A 154 9.84 1.10 -24.18
C PHE A 154 11.29 1.54 -23.94
N ASN A 155 11.95 0.92 -22.97
CA ASN A 155 13.36 1.19 -22.72
C ASN A 155 14.28 0.52 -23.77
N THR A 156 15.58 0.75 -23.64
CA THR A 156 16.59 0.22 -24.57
C THR A 156 16.60 -1.31 -24.62
N GLU A 157 16.38 -2.00 -23.50
CA GLU A 157 16.35 -3.47 -23.45
C GLU A 157 15.10 -4.03 -24.16
N ALA A 158 13.95 -3.42 -23.95
CA ALA A 158 12.72 -3.78 -24.66
C ALA A 158 12.90 -3.57 -26.19
N LYS A 159 13.51 -2.46 -26.60
CA LYS A 159 13.78 -2.17 -28.02
C LYS A 159 14.70 -3.19 -28.67
N LYS A 160 15.67 -3.75 -27.93
CA LYS A 160 16.53 -4.86 -28.43
C LYS A 160 15.73 -6.14 -28.70
N LEU A 161 14.63 -6.37 -27.97
CA LEU A 161 13.73 -7.50 -28.17
C LEU A 161 12.75 -7.28 -29.34
N GLY A 162 12.73 -6.06 -29.94
CA GLY A 162 11.89 -5.74 -31.08
C GLY A 162 10.69 -4.85 -30.79
N PHE A 163 10.48 -4.42 -29.54
CA PHE A 163 9.47 -3.41 -29.20
C PHE A 163 9.82 -2.02 -29.77
N GLN A 164 8.80 -1.25 -30.07
CA GLN A 164 8.96 0.13 -30.56
C GLN A 164 8.04 1.06 -29.76
N ASP A 165 8.48 2.31 -29.57
CA ASP A 165 7.60 3.32 -28.96
C ASP A 165 6.34 3.49 -29.84
N GLY A 166 5.19 3.57 -29.17
CA GLY A 166 3.89 3.58 -29.83
C GLY A 166 3.23 2.21 -29.96
N ASP A 167 3.95 1.10 -29.75
CA ASP A 167 3.33 -0.21 -29.67
C ASP A 167 2.33 -0.26 -28.52
N LEU A 168 1.24 -1.00 -28.69
CA LEU A 168 0.28 -1.30 -27.64
C LEU A 168 0.25 -2.81 -27.41
N ILE A 169 0.67 -3.28 -26.23
CA ILE A 169 0.62 -4.69 -25.88
C ILE A 169 -0.85 -5.13 -25.79
N THR A 170 -1.25 -6.08 -26.64
CA THR A 170 -2.62 -6.60 -26.76
C THR A 170 -2.75 -8.00 -26.22
N GLY A 171 -1.64 -8.71 -25.99
CA GLY A 171 -1.64 -10.06 -25.45
C GLY A 171 -0.25 -10.59 -25.18
N VAL A 172 -0.18 -11.71 -24.45
CA VAL A 172 1.03 -12.46 -24.15
C VAL A 172 0.70 -13.93 -24.30
N ASP A 173 1.42 -14.66 -25.16
CA ASP A 173 1.16 -16.04 -25.53
C ASP A 173 -0.32 -16.24 -25.92
N GLU A 174 -1.06 -17.12 -25.23
CA GLU A 174 -2.49 -17.36 -25.50
C GLU A 174 -3.43 -16.33 -24.84
N LYS A 175 -2.90 -15.45 -23.97
CA LYS A 175 -3.70 -14.49 -23.21
C LYS A 175 -3.84 -13.18 -23.97
N THR A 176 -5.06 -12.69 -24.15
CA THR A 176 -5.38 -11.40 -24.76
C THR A 176 -5.91 -10.43 -23.73
N TYR A 177 -5.61 -9.14 -23.90
CA TYR A 177 -6.08 -8.06 -23.03
C TYR A 177 -7.16 -7.25 -23.71
N THR A 178 -8.26 -7.03 -23.02
CA THR A 178 -9.34 -6.12 -23.45
C THR A 178 -9.18 -4.76 -22.80
N TYR A 179 -8.68 -4.75 -21.58
CA TYR A 179 -8.49 -3.55 -20.77
C TYR A 179 -7.03 -3.39 -20.36
N LEU A 180 -6.66 -2.14 -20.09
CA LEU A 180 -5.34 -1.82 -19.54
C LEU A 180 -5.22 -2.37 -18.11
N ASP A 181 -4.36 -3.35 -17.94
CA ASP A 181 -3.89 -3.83 -16.65
C ASP A 181 -2.37 -3.91 -16.68
N HIS A 182 -1.73 -2.79 -16.37
CA HIS A 182 -0.29 -2.65 -16.45
C HIS A 182 0.46 -3.66 -15.58
N VAL A 183 -0.08 -3.97 -14.40
CA VAL A 183 0.54 -4.94 -13.47
C VAL A 183 0.43 -6.35 -14.01
N ALA A 184 -0.76 -6.75 -14.47
CA ALA A 184 -0.95 -8.08 -15.05
C ALA A 184 -0.09 -8.25 -16.32
N MET A 185 -0.02 -7.24 -17.18
CA MET A 185 0.83 -7.26 -18.37
C MET A 185 2.31 -7.47 -18.02
N LEU A 186 2.84 -6.75 -17.03
CA LEU A 186 4.23 -6.90 -16.61
C LEU A 186 4.51 -8.28 -16.00
N LEU A 187 3.57 -8.82 -15.22
CA LEU A 187 3.72 -10.15 -14.63
C LEU A 187 3.69 -11.25 -15.69
N ASP A 188 2.78 -11.13 -16.66
CA ASP A 188 2.65 -12.10 -17.75
C ASP A 188 3.89 -12.11 -18.67
N LEU A 189 4.58 -10.95 -18.81
CA LEU A 189 5.85 -10.88 -19.56
C LEU A 189 6.99 -11.70 -18.93
N GLY A 190 6.90 -12.01 -17.62
CA GLY A 190 7.96 -12.74 -16.90
C GLY A 190 8.29 -14.12 -17.50
N ASP A 191 7.28 -14.84 -17.95
CA ASP A 191 7.39 -16.20 -18.51
C ASP A 191 7.00 -16.26 -20.00
N ALA A 192 6.85 -15.11 -20.66
CA ALA A 192 6.33 -15.02 -22.02
C ALA A 192 7.31 -15.52 -23.09
N HIS A 193 6.77 -16.16 -24.10
CA HIS A 193 7.50 -16.53 -25.32
C HIS A 193 7.16 -15.59 -26.47
N THR A 194 5.89 -15.21 -26.59
CA THR A 194 5.39 -14.33 -27.65
C THR A 194 4.57 -13.20 -27.08
N VAL A 195 4.87 -11.97 -27.47
CA VAL A 195 4.08 -10.79 -27.08
C VAL A 195 3.39 -10.24 -28.31
N HIS A 196 2.07 -10.13 -28.26
CA HIS A 196 1.25 -9.55 -29.32
C HIS A 196 1.13 -8.06 -29.11
N VAL A 197 1.51 -7.28 -30.11
CA VAL A 197 1.41 -5.81 -30.06
C VAL A 197 0.62 -5.27 -31.26
N LEU A 198 -0.09 -4.18 -31.05
CA LEU A 198 -0.67 -3.38 -32.11
C LEU A 198 0.30 -2.25 -32.46
N ARG A 199 0.91 -2.33 -33.65
CA ARG A 199 1.88 -1.37 -34.18
C ARG A 199 1.32 -0.68 -35.39
N ASN A 200 1.07 0.62 -35.33
CA ASN A 200 0.50 1.40 -36.44
C ASN A 200 -0.77 0.75 -37.03
N GLY A 201 -1.65 0.22 -36.17
CA GLY A 201 -2.90 -0.43 -36.56
C GLY A 201 -2.74 -1.87 -37.10
N LYS A 202 -1.54 -2.46 -37.07
CA LYS A 202 -1.28 -3.85 -37.50
C LYS A 202 -0.85 -4.69 -36.29
N ASN A 203 -1.34 -5.92 -36.24
CA ASN A 203 -0.88 -6.90 -35.27
C ASN A 203 0.53 -7.38 -35.63
N VAL A 204 1.42 -7.37 -34.66
CA VAL A 204 2.82 -7.84 -34.78
C VAL A 204 3.11 -8.73 -33.58
N ASP A 205 3.76 -9.85 -33.84
CA ASP A 205 4.21 -10.79 -32.82
C ASP A 205 5.71 -10.57 -32.55
N ILE A 206 6.06 -10.42 -31.28
CA ILE A 206 7.43 -10.24 -30.81
C ILE A 206 7.81 -11.46 -29.98
N ASN A 207 8.83 -12.21 -30.42
CA ASN A 207 9.35 -13.35 -29.67
C ASN A 207 10.39 -12.89 -28.66
N ILE A 208 10.21 -13.22 -27.38
CA ILE A 208 11.11 -12.84 -26.30
C ILE A 208 11.78 -14.04 -25.61
N ASP A 209 11.74 -15.23 -26.22
CA ASP A 209 12.45 -16.48 -25.86
C ASP A 209 12.32 -16.93 -24.40
N GLY A 210 11.31 -16.50 -23.65
CA GLY A 210 11.08 -16.90 -22.27
C GLY A 210 12.20 -16.55 -21.28
N GLN A 211 13.19 -15.74 -21.69
CA GLN A 211 14.33 -15.33 -20.84
C GLN A 211 14.21 -13.90 -20.30
N PHE A 212 13.00 -13.43 -20.12
CA PHE A 212 12.77 -12.10 -19.63
C PHE A 212 13.01 -12.02 -18.10
N ASP A 213 14.04 -11.29 -17.67
CA ASP A 213 14.27 -11.03 -16.25
C ASP A 213 13.32 -9.93 -15.74
N LEU A 214 12.13 -10.35 -15.31
CA LEU A 214 11.10 -9.49 -14.76
C LEU A 214 11.61 -8.64 -13.58
N LEU A 215 12.45 -9.23 -12.70
CA LEU A 215 12.98 -8.51 -11.53
C LEU A 215 13.93 -7.38 -11.94
N LYS A 216 14.75 -7.64 -12.96
CA LYS A 216 15.62 -6.62 -13.54
C LYS A 216 14.79 -5.54 -14.22
N ALA A 217 13.78 -5.92 -14.99
CA ALA A 217 12.92 -5.00 -15.72
C ALA A 217 12.11 -4.07 -14.79
N LEU A 218 11.63 -4.59 -13.64
CA LEU A 218 10.91 -3.80 -12.64
C LEU A 218 11.80 -2.78 -11.89
N LYS A 219 13.12 -3.04 -11.82
CA LYS A 219 14.08 -2.14 -11.16
C LYS A 219 14.74 -1.15 -12.08
N GLN A 220 14.66 -1.36 -13.40
CA GLN A 220 15.31 -0.49 -14.39
C GLN A 220 14.62 0.87 -14.50
N GLN A 221 15.45 1.91 -14.63
CA GLN A 221 15.03 3.23 -15.07
C GLN A 221 15.76 3.58 -16.38
N PRO A 222 15.07 3.94 -17.44
CA PRO A 222 13.59 3.95 -17.59
C PRO A 222 12.98 2.55 -17.50
N PRO A 223 11.69 2.46 -17.12
CA PRO A 223 10.99 1.17 -16.99
C PRO A 223 10.93 0.44 -18.33
N PHE A 224 10.86 -0.89 -18.28
CA PHE A 224 10.81 -1.74 -19.49
C PHE A 224 9.69 -1.30 -20.44
N VAL A 225 8.51 -1.06 -19.91
CA VAL A 225 7.34 -0.52 -20.59
C VAL A 225 6.62 0.48 -19.72
N ALA A 226 6.14 1.57 -20.29
CA ALA A 226 5.31 2.57 -19.64
C ALA A 226 4.30 3.11 -20.66
N LEU A 227 3.18 3.65 -20.18
CA LEU A 227 2.28 4.42 -21.05
C LEU A 227 3.00 5.66 -21.57
N THR A 228 2.77 5.99 -22.84
CA THR A 228 3.27 7.23 -23.42
C THR A 228 2.49 8.41 -22.88
N LEU A 229 3.18 9.35 -22.24
CA LEU A 229 2.60 10.53 -21.62
C LEU A 229 2.93 11.76 -22.47
N PRO A 230 1.94 12.54 -22.96
CA PRO A 230 2.21 13.81 -23.63
C PRO A 230 3.04 14.74 -22.74
N SER A 231 3.95 15.54 -23.32
CA SER A 231 4.84 16.46 -22.58
C SER A 231 4.10 17.72 -22.06
N ILE A 232 2.85 17.56 -21.61
CA ILE A 232 1.99 18.63 -21.10
C ILE A 232 2.13 18.72 -19.57
N VAL A 233 2.26 19.94 -19.05
CA VAL A 233 2.36 20.26 -17.64
C VAL A 233 0.95 20.33 -17.03
N ASP A 234 0.63 19.47 -16.07
CA ASP A 234 -0.66 19.53 -15.36
C ASP A 234 -0.67 20.58 -14.26
N SER A 235 0.37 20.60 -13.44
CA SER A 235 0.54 21.65 -12.43
C SER A 235 2.00 21.91 -12.12
N VAL A 236 2.26 23.08 -11.55
CA VAL A 236 3.60 23.54 -11.14
C VAL A 236 3.56 23.82 -9.66
N LEU A 237 4.44 23.19 -8.88
CA LEU A 237 4.52 23.36 -7.42
C LEU A 237 4.93 24.79 -7.05
N ALA A 238 4.31 25.37 -6.01
CA ALA A 238 4.46 26.79 -5.67
C ALA A 238 5.91 27.20 -5.43
N GLU A 239 6.70 26.38 -4.73
CA GLU A 239 8.11 26.66 -4.37
C GLU A 239 9.09 25.83 -5.22
N SER A 240 8.82 25.70 -6.53
CA SER A 240 9.63 24.87 -7.42
C SER A 240 10.52 25.70 -8.33
N PRO A 241 11.65 25.13 -8.79
CA PRO A 241 12.50 25.74 -9.81
C PRO A 241 11.74 26.08 -11.10
N ALA A 242 10.86 25.20 -11.54
CA ALA A 242 10.04 25.41 -12.74
C ALA A 242 9.10 26.60 -12.58
N LYS A 243 8.51 26.81 -11.38
CA LYS A 243 7.65 27.97 -11.10
C LYS A 243 8.42 29.29 -11.14
N ALA A 244 9.62 29.29 -10.53
CA ALA A 244 10.50 30.46 -10.55
C ALA A 244 10.95 30.84 -11.98
N ALA A 245 11.07 29.82 -12.87
CA ALA A 245 11.41 30.02 -14.27
C ALA A 245 10.24 30.46 -15.16
N GLY A 246 9.01 30.49 -14.64
CA GLY A 246 7.84 30.94 -15.38
C GLY A 246 7.02 29.83 -16.05
N LEU A 247 7.32 28.53 -15.79
CA LEU A 247 6.52 27.41 -16.30
C LEU A 247 5.10 27.45 -15.70
N GLN A 248 4.11 27.16 -16.52
CA GLN A 248 2.69 27.24 -16.18
C GLN A 248 1.96 25.92 -16.46
N LYS A 249 0.79 25.76 -15.84
CA LYS A 249 -0.15 24.69 -16.15
C LYS A 249 -0.61 24.79 -17.61
N GLY A 250 -0.62 23.65 -18.32
CA GLY A 250 -1.02 23.55 -19.73
C GLY A 250 0.13 23.77 -20.70
N ASP A 251 1.31 24.22 -20.24
CA ASP A 251 2.47 24.36 -21.12
C ASP A 251 2.87 23.00 -21.68
N THR A 252 3.28 22.99 -22.95
CA THR A 252 3.83 21.81 -23.62
C THR A 252 5.33 21.95 -23.76
N ILE A 253 6.11 21.03 -23.21
CA ILE A 253 7.56 21.02 -23.34
C ILE A 253 7.91 20.38 -24.67
N ILE A 254 8.63 21.09 -25.53
CA ILE A 254 9.00 20.63 -26.86
C ILE A 254 10.49 20.38 -27.02
N ALA A 255 11.33 20.86 -26.11
CA ALA A 255 12.73 20.49 -26.06
C ALA A 255 13.27 20.62 -24.63
N MET A 256 14.25 19.78 -24.29
CA MET A 256 15.00 19.83 -23.03
C MET A 256 16.50 19.65 -23.29
N ASN A 257 17.31 20.57 -22.76
CA ASN A 257 18.77 20.57 -22.91
C ASN A 257 19.25 20.41 -24.38
N GLY A 258 18.54 21.07 -25.31
CA GLY A 258 18.86 21.04 -26.75
C GLY A 258 18.38 19.78 -27.48
N ARG A 259 17.66 18.89 -26.84
CA ARG A 259 17.02 17.72 -27.46
C ARG A 259 15.54 17.96 -27.62
N GLU A 260 14.98 17.72 -28.78
CA GLU A 260 13.53 17.72 -28.99
C GLU A 260 12.88 16.59 -28.18
N VAL A 261 11.74 16.88 -27.57
CA VAL A 261 10.93 15.95 -26.81
C VAL A 261 9.45 16.15 -27.14
N SER A 262 8.71 15.07 -27.17
CA SER A 262 7.27 15.04 -27.45
C SER A 262 6.48 14.38 -26.31
N THR A 263 7.18 13.67 -25.43
CA THR A 263 6.60 12.88 -24.34
C THR A 263 7.33 13.13 -23.03
N TRP A 264 6.61 12.94 -21.91
CA TRP A 264 7.23 12.91 -20.59
C TRP A 264 8.23 11.77 -20.43
N ASN A 265 8.01 10.66 -21.11
CA ASN A 265 8.93 9.52 -21.09
C ASN A 265 10.32 9.92 -21.60
N GLU A 266 10.38 10.75 -22.68
CA GLU A 266 11.64 11.29 -23.20
C GLU A 266 12.29 12.29 -22.22
N ILE A 267 11.48 13.11 -21.55
CA ILE A 267 11.96 14.03 -20.51
C ILE A 267 12.54 13.26 -19.34
N ASP A 268 11.82 12.22 -18.86
CA ASP A 268 12.30 11.35 -17.79
C ASP A 268 13.63 10.66 -18.17
N ASN A 269 13.76 10.19 -19.41
CA ASN A 269 15.00 9.59 -19.91
C ASN A 269 16.20 10.55 -19.87
N LEU A 270 15.96 11.86 -19.91
CA LEU A 270 17.00 12.88 -19.73
C LEU A 270 17.27 13.19 -18.25
N LEU A 271 16.27 13.02 -17.38
CA LEU A 271 16.37 13.28 -15.95
C LEU A 271 16.97 12.11 -15.16
N TYR A 272 16.67 10.86 -15.52
CA TYR A 272 17.16 9.67 -14.78
C TYR A 272 18.69 9.66 -14.60
N PRO A 273 19.53 9.91 -15.62
CA PRO A 273 20.96 9.94 -15.43
C PRO A 273 21.46 11.02 -14.44
N ILE A 274 20.72 12.14 -14.34
CA ILE A 274 21.01 13.22 -13.40
C ILE A 274 20.65 12.74 -11.99
N GLN A 275 19.48 12.14 -11.82
CA GLN A 275 19.01 11.60 -10.55
C GLN A 275 19.90 10.45 -10.05
N ASP A 276 20.38 9.58 -10.92
CA ASP A 276 21.31 8.51 -10.58
C ASP A 276 22.64 9.07 -10.08
N GLN A 277 23.17 10.14 -10.71
CA GLN A 277 24.41 10.78 -10.24
C GLN A 277 24.21 11.47 -8.89
N ILE A 278 23.03 12.07 -8.65
CA ILE A 278 22.69 12.66 -7.35
C ILE A 278 22.61 11.55 -6.28
N ALA A 279 21.93 10.44 -6.58
CA ALA A 279 21.82 9.31 -5.66
C ALA A 279 23.21 8.71 -5.34
N ALA A 280 24.07 8.56 -6.34
CA ALA A 280 25.43 8.06 -6.17
C ALA A 280 26.33 9.00 -5.34
N ALA A 281 25.99 10.28 -5.23
CA ALA A 281 26.74 11.22 -4.40
C ALA A 281 26.49 11.08 -2.89
N GLU A 282 25.53 10.23 -2.47
CA GLU A 282 25.23 9.91 -1.06
C GLU A 282 25.08 11.16 -0.16
N GLY A 283 24.38 12.18 -0.67
CA GLY A 283 24.15 13.45 0.06
C GLY A 283 25.30 14.46 -0.03
N LYS A 284 26.40 14.16 -0.77
CA LYS A 284 27.43 15.14 -1.06
C LYS A 284 26.97 16.12 -2.13
N PRO A 285 27.45 17.37 -2.11
CA PRO A 285 27.12 18.33 -3.17
C PRO A 285 27.54 17.81 -4.56
N VAL A 286 26.62 17.84 -5.51
CA VAL A 286 26.89 17.54 -6.92
C VAL A 286 27.32 18.82 -7.68
N ASP A 287 27.94 18.66 -8.84
CA ASP A 287 28.31 19.82 -9.67
C ASP A 287 27.04 20.60 -10.05
N ALA A 288 27.02 21.89 -9.74
CA ALA A 288 25.90 22.78 -10.05
C ALA A 288 25.58 22.80 -11.56
N LYS A 289 26.55 22.50 -12.44
CA LYS A 289 26.31 22.38 -13.87
C LYS A 289 25.42 21.20 -14.23
N LEU A 290 25.47 20.11 -13.46
CA LEU A 290 24.61 18.94 -13.66
C LEU A 290 23.14 19.27 -13.49
N LEU A 291 22.83 20.20 -12.61
CA LEU A 291 21.46 20.62 -12.29
C LEU A 291 20.91 21.67 -13.26
N GLN A 292 21.77 22.32 -14.06
CA GLN A 292 21.31 23.33 -15.02
C GLN A 292 20.47 22.72 -16.12
N THR A 293 19.28 23.28 -16.31
CA THR A 293 18.30 22.76 -17.26
C THR A 293 17.75 23.90 -18.12
N THR A 294 17.62 23.62 -19.42
CA THR A 294 16.99 24.51 -20.38
C THR A 294 15.78 23.80 -20.97
N LEU A 295 14.63 24.41 -20.89
CA LEU A 295 13.39 23.93 -21.53
C LEU A 295 12.98 24.89 -22.64
N VAL A 296 12.49 24.35 -23.74
CA VAL A 296 11.73 25.11 -24.74
C VAL A 296 10.28 24.68 -24.60
N VAL A 297 9.40 25.63 -24.34
CA VAL A 297 8.00 25.40 -24.03
C VAL A 297 7.09 26.17 -25.00
N LYS A 298 5.95 25.57 -25.33
CA LYS A 298 4.82 26.25 -25.94
C LYS A 298 3.78 26.53 -24.85
N HIS A 299 3.48 27.80 -24.63
CA HIS A 299 2.47 28.18 -23.64
C HIS A 299 1.06 27.83 -24.11
N ALA A 300 0.23 27.37 -23.18
CA ALA A 300 -1.19 27.13 -23.46
C ALA A 300 -1.87 28.47 -23.81
N VAL A 301 -2.59 28.50 -24.93
CA VAL A 301 -3.37 29.69 -25.34
C VAL A 301 -4.57 29.81 -24.40
N GLN A 302 -4.56 30.79 -23.52
CA GLN A 302 -5.69 31.07 -22.59
C GLN A 302 -6.88 31.78 -23.25
N ASP A 303 -6.74 32.27 -24.49
CA ASP A 303 -7.79 33.07 -25.14
C ASP A 303 -8.16 32.49 -26.54
N THR A 304 -9.37 31.94 -26.61
CA THR A 304 -9.93 31.33 -27.83
C THR A 304 -10.27 32.36 -28.92
N THR A 305 -10.10 33.67 -28.64
CA THR A 305 -10.49 34.76 -29.56
C THR A 305 -9.32 35.34 -30.33
N LYS A 306 -8.06 34.99 -30.05
CA LYS A 306 -6.88 35.46 -30.76
C LYS A 306 -6.08 34.27 -31.30
N THR A 307 -6.06 34.11 -32.61
CA THR A 307 -5.13 33.24 -33.33
C THR A 307 -3.69 33.81 -33.23
N LEU A 308 -3.13 33.80 -32.01
CA LEU A 308 -1.72 34.04 -31.80
C LEU A 308 -0.98 32.73 -31.98
N ALA A 309 -0.04 32.69 -32.94
CA ALA A 309 0.88 31.58 -33.06
C ALA A 309 1.51 31.35 -31.69
N ALA A 310 1.40 30.10 -31.17
CA ALA A 310 2.00 29.71 -29.88
C ALA A 310 3.50 30.02 -29.99
N THR A 311 3.96 31.09 -29.36
CA THR A 311 5.38 31.45 -29.30
C THR A 311 6.08 30.43 -28.39
N ALA A 312 7.14 29.83 -28.90
CA ALA A 312 8.01 29.00 -28.10
C ALA A 312 8.89 29.92 -27.24
N ASP A 313 8.89 29.67 -25.92
CA ASP A 313 9.76 30.37 -24.98
C ASP A 313 10.85 29.43 -24.44
N THR A 314 11.99 30.02 -24.06
CA THR A 314 13.14 29.27 -23.54
C THR A 314 13.35 29.59 -22.04
N LEU A 315 13.05 28.64 -21.20
CA LEU A 315 13.20 28.71 -19.75
C LEU A 315 14.53 28.11 -19.31
N ARG A 316 15.26 28.80 -18.42
CA ARG A 316 16.53 28.30 -17.86
C ARG A 316 16.46 28.34 -16.35
N PHE A 317 16.76 27.22 -15.71
CA PHE A 317 16.75 27.09 -14.25
C PHE A 317 17.62 25.92 -13.79
N SER A 318 17.85 25.84 -12.49
CA SER A 318 18.52 24.72 -11.86
C SER A 318 17.47 23.77 -11.28
N LEU A 319 17.60 22.45 -11.52
CA LEU A 319 16.80 21.43 -10.85
C LEU A 319 16.99 21.54 -9.33
N ASN A 320 16.06 21.00 -8.55
CA ASN A 320 16.22 20.90 -7.11
C ASN A 320 17.30 19.86 -6.74
N THR A 321 17.58 19.73 -5.43
CA THR A 321 18.59 18.78 -4.90
C THR A 321 18.30 17.32 -5.20
N GLU A 322 17.07 16.97 -5.62
CA GLU A 322 16.67 15.62 -6.05
C GLU A 322 16.68 15.45 -7.58
N GLY A 323 17.12 16.45 -8.34
CA GLY A 323 17.09 16.44 -9.80
C GLY A 323 15.68 16.57 -10.39
N LYS A 324 14.77 17.22 -9.68
CA LYS A 324 13.37 17.42 -10.10
C LYS A 324 13.08 18.85 -10.47
N MET A 325 12.18 19.06 -11.44
CA MET A 325 11.71 20.38 -11.87
C MET A 325 10.64 20.94 -10.94
N GLY A 326 9.88 20.08 -10.24
CA GLY A 326 8.76 20.45 -9.38
C GLY A 326 7.47 20.71 -10.19
N VAL A 327 7.16 19.81 -11.09
CA VAL A 327 5.93 19.80 -11.89
C VAL A 327 5.22 18.45 -11.78
N THR A 328 3.91 18.44 -12.01
CA THR A 328 3.14 17.21 -12.21
C THR A 328 2.87 17.00 -13.69
N LYS A 329 2.97 15.75 -14.10
CA LYS A 329 2.69 15.32 -15.47
C LYS A 329 1.19 15.33 -15.71
N HIS A 330 0.78 15.52 -16.96
CA HIS A 330 -0.61 15.42 -17.36
C HIS A 330 -1.18 14.03 -17.02
N ASN A 331 -2.37 14.03 -16.42
CA ASN A 331 -3.06 12.79 -16.06
C ASN A 331 -3.78 12.21 -17.29
N ILE A 332 -3.10 11.36 -18.04
CA ILE A 332 -3.68 10.73 -19.23
C ILE A 332 -4.89 9.86 -18.96
N PHE A 333 -5.08 9.39 -17.75
CA PHE A 333 -6.27 8.60 -17.39
C PHE A 333 -7.55 9.43 -17.48
N ALA A 334 -7.43 10.77 -17.42
CA ALA A 334 -8.56 11.67 -17.67
C ALA A 334 -8.90 11.79 -19.17
N ASP A 335 -7.95 11.47 -20.06
CA ASP A 335 -8.13 11.60 -21.51
C ASP A 335 -8.67 10.32 -22.15
N TYR A 336 -8.53 9.18 -21.48
CA TYR A 336 -8.96 7.90 -22.02
C TYR A 336 -10.43 7.62 -21.66
N PRO A 337 -11.19 7.07 -22.61
CA PRO A 337 -12.55 6.63 -22.32
C PRO A 337 -12.48 5.52 -21.26
N THR A 338 -13.18 5.71 -20.15
CA THR A 338 -13.34 4.70 -19.12
C THR A 338 -14.66 3.99 -19.31
N GLU A 339 -14.65 2.68 -19.25
CA GLU A 339 -15.85 1.84 -19.17
C GLU A 339 -16.05 1.43 -17.71
N THR A 340 -17.25 1.63 -17.18
CA THR A 340 -17.61 1.16 -15.84
C THR A 340 -18.28 -0.21 -15.98
N ILE A 341 -17.62 -1.24 -15.49
CA ILE A 341 -18.19 -2.58 -15.40
C ILE A 341 -19.04 -2.63 -14.13
N HIS A 342 -20.35 -2.81 -14.31
CA HIS A 342 -21.28 -2.97 -13.21
C HIS A 342 -21.46 -4.44 -12.88
N TYR A 343 -21.34 -4.77 -11.60
CA TYR A 343 -21.55 -6.11 -11.07
C TYR A 343 -22.90 -6.18 -10.34
N SER A 344 -23.67 -7.22 -10.56
CA SER A 344 -24.75 -7.57 -9.64
C SER A 344 -24.19 -7.92 -8.27
N PHE A 345 -25.02 -7.94 -7.23
CA PHE A 345 -24.58 -8.32 -5.88
C PHE A 345 -23.87 -9.69 -5.85
N ILE A 346 -24.39 -10.68 -6.59
CA ILE A 346 -23.80 -12.03 -6.63
C ILE A 346 -22.48 -12.04 -7.37
N GLU A 347 -22.37 -11.32 -8.50
CA GLU A 347 -21.15 -11.24 -9.30
C GLU A 347 -20.06 -10.42 -8.60
N SER A 348 -20.42 -9.46 -7.75
CA SER A 348 -19.46 -8.66 -7.00
C SER A 348 -18.68 -9.47 -5.97
N ILE A 349 -19.23 -10.58 -5.48
CA ILE A 349 -18.55 -11.43 -4.48
C ILE A 349 -17.28 -12.05 -5.06
N PRO A 350 -17.31 -12.86 -6.14
CA PRO A 350 -16.08 -13.41 -6.72
C PRO A 350 -15.16 -12.32 -7.27
N ALA A 351 -15.69 -11.22 -7.83
CA ALA A 351 -14.89 -10.09 -8.29
C ALA A 351 -14.14 -9.41 -7.14
N GLY A 352 -14.81 -9.16 -5.99
CA GLY A 352 -14.20 -8.59 -4.80
C GLY A 352 -13.14 -9.50 -4.16
N ILE A 353 -13.37 -10.82 -4.17
CA ILE A 353 -12.38 -11.81 -3.72
C ILE A 353 -11.14 -11.74 -4.63
N SER A 354 -11.33 -11.78 -5.95
CA SER A 354 -10.24 -11.69 -6.92
C SER A 354 -9.45 -10.39 -6.77
N HIS A 355 -10.15 -9.26 -6.63
CA HIS A 355 -9.52 -7.95 -6.41
C HIS A 355 -8.73 -7.92 -5.10
N GLY A 356 -9.32 -8.36 -3.98
CA GLY A 356 -8.64 -8.40 -2.68
C GLY A 356 -7.41 -9.30 -2.68
N LEU A 357 -7.46 -10.46 -3.32
CA LEU A 357 -6.31 -11.36 -3.47
C LEU A 357 -5.21 -10.72 -4.34
N SER A 358 -5.58 -9.98 -5.39
CA SER A 358 -4.62 -9.25 -6.23
C SER A 358 -3.92 -8.15 -5.43
N VAL A 359 -4.67 -7.37 -4.64
CA VAL A 359 -4.12 -6.35 -3.73
C VAL A 359 -3.17 -6.97 -2.71
N LEU A 360 -3.56 -8.10 -2.10
CA LEU A 360 -2.70 -8.82 -1.15
C LEU A 360 -1.42 -9.33 -1.81
N LYS A 361 -1.52 -9.90 -3.01
CA LYS A 361 -0.36 -10.36 -3.79
C LYS A 361 0.60 -9.20 -4.09
N GLY A 362 0.08 -8.04 -4.50
CA GLY A 362 0.87 -6.83 -4.70
C GLY A 362 1.59 -6.41 -3.42
N TYR A 363 0.87 -6.30 -2.30
CA TYR A 363 1.44 -5.94 -1.01
C TYR A 363 2.56 -6.89 -0.57
N VAL A 364 2.34 -8.21 -0.66
CA VAL A 364 3.36 -9.22 -0.31
C VAL A 364 4.58 -9.13 -1.23
N SER A 365 4.36 -8.88 -2.52
CA SER A 365 5.45 -8.66 -3.49
C SER A 365 6.30 -7.43 -3.12
N ASP A 366 5.69 -6.37 -2.61
CA ASP A 366 6.36 -5.13 -2.26
C ASP A 366 7.16 -5.23 -0.94
N LEU A 367 6.79 -6.14 -0.04
CA LEU A 367 7.53 -6.35 1.22
C LEU A 367 9.02 -6.69 1.01
N ARG A 368 9.38 -7.32 -0.09
CA ARG A 368 10.80 -7.58 -0.43
C ARG A 368 11.64 -6.31 -0.53
N TYR A 369 11.01 -5.18 -0.91
CA TYR A 369 11.70 -3.89 -0.99
C TYR A 369 12.04 -3.29 0.38
N LEU A 370 11.32 -3.69 1.44
CA LEU A 370 11.61 -3.24 2.81
C LEU A 370 13.02 -3.61 3.29
N PHE A 371 13.59 -4.68 2.73
CA PHE A 371 14.96 -5.12 3.06
C PHE A 371 16.04 -4.38 2.27
N SER A 372 15.70 -3.41 1.44
CA SER A 372 16.65 -2.50 0.79
C SER A 372 16.94 -1.28 1.68
N ALA A 373 18.10 -0.61 1.45
CA ALA A 373 18.46 0.59 2.21
C ALA A 373 17.40 1.71 2.08
N ASP A 374 16.79 1.85 0.89
CA ASP A 374 15.73 2.82 0.64
C ASP A 374 14.39 2.36 1.22
N GLY A 375 14.14 1.06 1.23
CA GLY A 375 12.97 0.46 1.84
C GLY A 375 12.89 0.72 3.35
N VAL A 376 14.01 0.60 4.07
CA VAL A 376 14.08 0.92 5.51
C VAL A 376 13.68 2.39 5.77
N LYS A 377 14.11 3.33 4.92
CA LYS A 377 13.73 4.75 5.00
C LYS A 377 12.25 4.99 4.63
N SER A 378 11.65 4.08 3.87
CA SER A 378 10.24 4.18 3.46
C SER A 378 9.27 3.64 4.50
N VAL A 379 9.74 2.87 5.49
CA VAL A 379 8.91 2.39 6.60
C VAL A 379 8.28 3.59 7.30
N GLY A 380 6.96 3.67 7.26
CA GLY A 380 6.20 4.72 7.94
C GLY A 380 5.40 4.15 9.12
N SER A 381 4.88 5.04 9.94
CA SER A 381 3.95 4.70 11.02
C SER A 381 2.54 5.25 10.75
N PHE A 382 1.81 5.59 11.79
CA PHE A 382 0.46 6.15 11.67
C PHE A 382 0.39 7.45 10.85
N GLY A 383 1.47 8.26 10.84
CA GLY A 383 1.56 9.48 10.02
C GLY A 383 1.55 9.14 8.52
N ALA A 384 2.37 8.18 8.11
CA ALA A 384 2.42 7.71 6.72
C ALA A 384 1.07 7.11 6.29
N ILE A 385 0.49 6.21 7.08
CA ILE A 385 -0.83 5.61 6.79
C ILE A 385 -1.91 6.69 6.73
N GLY A 386 -1.92 7.62 7.68
CA GLY A 386 -2.87 8.73 7.72
C GLY A 386 -2.77 9.65 6.51
N SER A 387 -1.57 9.82 5.96
CA SER A 387 -1.36 10.64 4.77
C SER A 387 -2.03 10.10 3.51
N LEU A 388 -2.30 8.78 3.45
CA LEU A 388 -2.98 8.13 2.33
C LEU A 388 -4.47 8.50 2.25
N PHE A 389 -5.09 8.88 3.36
CA PHE A 389 -6.49 9.29 3.36
C PHE A 389 -6.69 10.61 2.61
N PRO A 390 -7.82 10.77 1.89
CA PRO A 390 -8.10 11.98 1.13
C PRO A 390 -8.24 13.21 2.04
N SER A 391 -7.88 14.39 1.50
CA SER A 391 -7.99 15.68 2.20
C SER A 391 -9.44 16.15 2.39
N ALA A 392 -10.37 15.65 1.58
CA ALA A 392 -11.80 15.83 1.72
C ALA A 392 -12.46 14.49 1.98
N TRP A 393 -13.60 14.48 2.69
CA TRP A 393 -14.29 13.24 3.00
C TRP A 393 -14.84 12.57 1.74
N ASN A 394 -14.38 11.34 1.48
CA ASN A 394 -14.83 10.51 0.36
C ASN A 394 -15.04 9.07 0.85
N TRP A 395 -16.29 8.63 0.87
CA TRP A 395 -16.65 7.32 1.40
C TRP A 395 -16.06 6.15 0.60
N THR A 396 -15.99 6.26 -0.72
CA THR A 396 -15.40 5.23 -1.57
C THR A 396 -13.90 5.07 -1.29
N ALA A 397 -13.17 6.19 -1.23
CA ALA A 397 -11.76 6.18 -0.88
C ALA A 397 -11.51 5.71 0.57
N PHE A 398 -12.36 6.13 1.51
CA PHE A 398 -12.31 5.68 2.90
C PHE A 398 -12.44 4.16 3.02
N TRP A 399 -13.48 3.56 2.42
CA TRP A 399 -13.70 2.13 2.48
C TRP A 399 -12.64 1.34 1.71
N ASN A 400 -12.14 1.86 0.58
CA ASN A 400 -11.04 1.23 -0.16
C ASN A 400 -9.77 1.13 0.68
N LEU A 401 -9.37 2.25 1.31
CA LEU A 401 -8.22 2.26 2.23
C LEU A 401 -8.46 1.39 3.47
N THR A 402 -9.68 1.39 4.02
CA THR A 402 -10.03 0.53 5.15
C THR A 402 -9.91 -0.95 4.79
N ALA A 403 -10.35 -1.36 3.60
CA ALA A 403 -10.17 -2.72 3.10
C ALA A 403 -8.67 -3.08 2.92
N PHE A 404 -7.89 -2.17 2.35
CA PHE A 404 -6.44 -2.33 2.22
C PHE A 404 -5.75 -2.50 3.58
N ILE A 405 -6.04 -1.61 4.54
CA ILE A 405 -5.49 -1.69 5.91
C ILE A 405 -5.92 -3.00 6.58
N SER A 406 -7.15 -3.46 6.35
CA SER A 406 -7.66 -4.72 6.89
C SER A 406 -6.88 -5.93 6.36
N LEU A 407 -6.59 -5.98 5.04
CA LEU A 407 -5.73 -7.02 4.45
C LEU A 407 -4.30 -6.96 5.01
N MET A 408 -3.74 -5.76 5.12
CA MET A 408 -2.41 -5.54 5.67
C MET A 408 -2.32 -6.04 7.12
N LEU A 409 -3.31 -5.68 7.97
CA LEU A 409 -3.38 -6.15 9.35
C LEU A 409 -3.57 -7.68 9.43
N ALA A 410 -4.43 -8.26 8.59
CA ALA A 410 -4.61 -9.70 8.53
C ALA A 410 -3.30 -10.41 8.16
N PHE A 411 -2.58 -9.91 7.15
CA PHE A 411 -1.32 -10.49 6.73
C PHE A 411 -0.23 -10.34 7.80
N MET A 412 -0.03 -9.14 8.34
CA MET A 412 0.99 -8.88 9.36
C MET A 412 0.76 -9.69 10.63
N ASN A 413 -0.51 -9.79 11.07
CA ASN A 413 -0.88 -10.60 12.22
C ASN A 413 -0.84 -12.11 11.93
N PHE A 414 -0.77 -12.54 10.67
CA PHE A 414 -0.57 -13.95 10.31
C PHE A 414 0.91 -14.36 10.31
N LEU A 415 1.84 -13.39 10.18
CA LEU A 415 3.27 -13.69 10.20
C LEU A 415 3.69 -14.31 11.55
N PRO A 416 4.65 -15.26 11.58
CA PRO A 416 5.12 -15.90 12.80
C PRO A 416 6.00 -14.97 13.65
N ILE A 417 5.52 -13.75 13.90
CA ILE A 417 6.18 -12.75 14.73
C ILE A 417 5.67 -12.92 16.16
N PRO A 418 6.53 -13.20 17.13
CA PRO A 418 6.12 -13.27 18.53
C PRO A 418 5.44 -11.97 18.93
N MET A 419 4.47 -12.06 19.86
CA MET A 419 3.62 -10.96 20.30
C MET A 419 2.43 -10.65 19.38
N LEU A 420 2.51 -10.93 18.07
CA LEU A 420 1.35 -10.90 17.19
C LEU A 420 0.61 -12.25 17.24
N ASP A 421 -0.65 -12.28 16.78
CA ASP A 421 -1.46 -13.52 16.73
C ASP A 421 -0.76 -14.65 16.00
N GLY A 422 -0.03 -14.33 14.91
CA GLY A 422 0.75 -15.27 14.13
C GLY A 422 1.84 -15.99 14.95
N GLY A 423 2.41 -15.33 15.94
CA GLY A 423 3.32 -15.97 16.88
C GLY A 423 2.62 -17.07 17.69
N TYR A 424 1.43 -16.79 18.22
CA TYR A 424 0.62 -17.80 18.92
C TYR A 424 0.08 -18.88 17.99
N ILE A 425 -0.33 -18.53 16.79
CA ILE A 425 -0.72 -19.49 15.74
C ILE A 425 0.43 -20.47 15.49
N PHE A 426 1.64 -19.96 15.27
CA PHE A 426 2.82 -20.76 15.01
C PHE A 426 3.21 -21.67 16.19
N ILE A 427 3.22 -21.12 17.40
CA ILE A 427 3.47 -21.88 18.64
C ILE A 427 2.44 -23.01 18.78
N THR A 428 1.15 -22.72 18.57
CA THR A 428 0.08 -23.72 18.70
C THR A 428 0.18 -24.80 17.62
N LEU A 429 0.58 -24.45 16.38
CA LEU A 429 0.85 -25.43 15.33
C LEU A 429 2.02 -26.35 15.70
N ILE A 430 3.10 -25.82 16.26
CA ILE A 430 4.22 -26.64 16.77
C ILE A 430 3.72 -27.61 17.85
N GLU A 431 2.91 -27.17 18.81
CA GLU A 431 2.33 -28.02 19.85
C GLU A 431 1.44 -29.13 19.25
N MET A 432 0.67 -28.81 18.19
CA MET A 432 -0.15 -29.81 17.50
C MET A 432 0.69 -30.88 16.80
N ILE A 433 1.77 -30.48 16.13
CA ILE A 433 2.66 -31.39 15.39
C ILE A 433 3.49 -32.23 16.38
N THR A 434 4.07 -31.60 17.38
CA THR A 434 4.96 -32.29 18.36
C THR A 434 4.20 -33.05 19.43
N ARG A 435 2.89 -32.77 19.59
CA ARG A 435 2.03 -33.27 20.67
C ARG A 435 2.60 -32.96 22.06
N ARG A 436 3.43 -31.93 22.16
CA ARG A 436 4.04 -31.47 23.42
C ARG A 436 3.69 -30.00 23.63
N ARG A 437 3.27 -29.68 24.85
CA ARG A 437 3.00 -28.30 25.23
C ARG A 437 4.32 -27.60 25.56
N LEU A 438 4.50 -26.39 25.05
CA LEU A 438 5.61 -25.51 25.41
C LEU A 438 5.36 -24.89 26.80
N SER A 439 6.44 -24.62 27.53
CA SER A 439 6.31 -24.03 28.87
C SER A 439 5.93 -22.54 28.76
N ASP A 440 5.05 -22.10 29.71
CA ASP A 440 4.59 -20.72 29.76
C ASP A 440 5.76 -19.72 29.87
N LYS A 441 6.83 -20.07 30.62
CA LYS A 441 8.07 -19.27 30.70
C LYS A 441 8.81 -19.14 29.40
N TRP A 442 8.76 -20.15 28.53
CA TRP A 442 9.38 -20.08 27.20
C TRP A 442 8.58 -19.15 26.30
N ILE A 443 7.25 -19.27 26.31
CA ILE A 443 6.34 -18.41 25.56
C ILE A 443 6.52 -16.94 25.97
N GLU A 444 6.59 -16.67 27.27
CA GLU A 444 6.84 -15.33 27.82
C GLU A 444 8.16 -14.73 27.32
N ARG A 445 9.26 -15.51 27.31
CA ARG A 445 10.54 -15.02 26.78
C ARG A 445 10.49 -14.70 25.30
N VAL A 446 9.86 -15.57 24.51
CA VAL A 446 9.71 -15.36 23.06
C VAL A 446 8.86 -14.12 22.78
N ASN A 447 7.76 -13.94 23.52
CA ASN A 447 6.91 -12.74 23.42
C ASN A 447 7.68 -11.48 23.84
N THR A 448 8.52 -11.53 24.87
CA THR A 448 9.34 -10.40 25.29
C THR A 448 10.30 -9.97 24.19
N VAL A 449 10.95 -10.91 23.50
CA VAL A 449 11.82 -10.62 22.36
C VAL A 449 11.01 -9.99 21.21
N GLY A 450 9.82 -10.57 20.91
CA GLY A 450 8.91 -10.02 19.91
C GLY A 450 8.47 -8.60 20.23
N PHE A 451 8.19 -8.32 21.51
CA PHE A 451 7.82 -6.97 21.98
C PHE A 451 8.90 -5.93 21.65
N TYR A 452 10.15 -6.21 22.01
CA TYR A 452 11.23 -5.27 21.68
C TYR A 452 11.48 -5.13 20.20
N PHE A 453 11.27 -6.20 19.41
CA PHE A 453 11.37 -6.14 17.96
C PHE A 453 10.28 -5.23 17.35
N VAL A 454 9.01 -5.44 17.72
CA VAL A 454 7.88 -4.60 17.25
C VAL A 454 8.03 -3.16 17.72
N LEU A 455 8.45 -2.95 18.98
CA LEU A 455 8.73 -1.62 19.52
C LEU A 455 9.83 -0.89 18.73
N GLY A 456 10.88 -1.61 18.34
CA GLY A 456 11.96 -1.09 17.50
C GLY A 456 11.46 -0.67 16.12
N LEU A 457 10.63 -1.50 15.47
CA LEU A 457 10.02 -1.16 14.18
C LEU A 457 9.09 0.05 14.30
N MET A 458 8.31 0.13 15.36
CA MET A 458 7.43 1.27 15.61
C MET A 458 8.24 2.57 15.83
N ALA A 459 9.31 2.49 16.60
CA ALA A 459 10.21 3.62 16.83
C ALA A 459 10.87 4.10 15.52
N LEU A 460 11.30 3.16 14.66
CA LEU A 460 11.84 3.45 13.34
C LEU A 460 10.80 4.15 12.46
N GLY A 461 9.57 3.62 12.42
CA GLY A 461 8.48 4.21 11.63
C GLY A 461 8.14 5.63 12.10
N ILE A 462 8.06 5.86 13.42
CA ILE A 462 7.83 7.20 13.99
C ILE A 462 8.99 8.15 13.64
N PHE A 463 10.23 7.68 13.75
CA PHE A 463 11.39 8.47 13.37
C PHE A 463 11.33 8.89 11.90
N ASN A 464 11.05 7.96 11.00
CA ASN A 464 10.90 8.23 9.57
C ASN A 464 9.74 9.20 9.29
N ASP A 465 8.61 9.07 10.00
CA ASP A 465 7.48 10.02 9.87
C ASP A 465 7.88 11.42 10.33
N VAL A 466 8.60 11.55 11.44
CA VAL A 466 9.12 12.86 11.92
C VAL A 466 10.05 13.49 10.89
N VAL A 467 10.98 12.71 10.33
CA VAL A 467 11.87 13.20 9.26
C VAL A 467 11.10 13.61 8.02
N ARG A 468 10.07 12.86 7.63
CA ARG A 468 9.27 13.10 6.42
C ARG A 468 8.35 14.32 6.52
N PHE A 469 7.75 14.57 7.69
CA PHE A 469 6.69 15.59 7.85
C PHE A 469 7.14 16.85 8.60
N ILE A 470 8.29 16.82 9.27
CA ILE A 470 8.77 17.95 10.06
C ILE A 470 10.06 18.54 9.47
N PHE A 471 10.94 17.73 8.91
CA PHE A 471 12.19 18.10 8.28
C PHE A 471 12.18 17.83 6.78
#